data_64e06ad44da8f67a901255a5646e23af
#
_entry.id   64e06ad44da8f67a901255a5646e23af
#
_cell.length_a   1.000
_cell.length_b   1.000
_cell.length_c   1.000
_cell.angle_alpha   90.00
_cell.angle_beta   90.00
_cell.angle_gamma   90.00
#
_symmetry.space_group_name_H-M   'P 1'
#
loop_
_entity.id
_entity.type
_entity.pdbx_description
1 polymer ?
#
loop_
_entity_poly.entity_id
_entity_poly.type
_entity_poly.pdbx_seq_one_letter_code
_entity_poly.pdbx_strand_id
1 'polypeptide(L)'
;SEVPKITVKELSKTNIQLGLDLAGGARAMVKAENHSLNQEELNDLVEITRNRLNAFGLTDLKVLSVSDLSGNNFMLIEIAGSTPRDLKKLLSEQGKFEARIGNETVFLGGDRDVASVGRDAQNSRIESCNPAQDGTYYCNFQFSITLSPEAAQRHADITDKLSVNVTEQGNYLSEKLDLVLDGNLVDSLLISEGLKGR
;
A
#
# COMPACT_ATOMS: atom_id res chain seq x y z
N SER A 1 22.71 61.16 -28.62
CA SER A 1 21.72 60.41 -27.85
C SER A 1 22.18 58.97 -27.76
N GLU A 2 22.58 58.55 -26.54
CA GLU A 2 22.94 57.15 -26.26
C GLU A 2 21.68 56.29 -26.20
N VAL A 3 21.69 55.20 -26.95
CA VAL A 3 20.62 54.20 -26.91
C VAL A 3 20.75 53.40 -25.62
N PRO A 4 19.73 53.30 -24.79
CA PRO A 4 19.81 52.54 -23.55
C PRO A 4 20.07 51.05 -23.85
N LYS A 5 21.10 50.50 -23.20
CA LYS A 5 21.48 49.08 -23.32
C LYS A 5 20.56 48.24 -22.46
N ILE A 6 19.60 47.57 -23.08
CA ILE A 6 18.70 46.65 -22.41
C ILE A 6 19.41 45.31 -22.24
N THR A 7 19.61 44.88 -21.01
CA THR A 7 20.13 43.52 -20.69
C THR A 7 19.02 42.67 -20.11
N VAL A 8 18.66 41.62 -20.80
CA VAL A 8 17.72 40.61 -20.28
C VAL A 8 18.51 39.58 -19.48
N LYS A 9 18.24 39.46 -18.17
CA LYS A 9 18.78 38.40 -17.33
C LYS A 9 17.71 37.34 -17.16
N GLU A 10 18.09 36.08 -17.37
CA GLU A 10 17.27 34.96 -16.96
C GLU A 10 17.09 35.00 -15.45
N LEU A 11 15.83 35.02 -14.99
CA LEU A 11 15.52 34.86 -13.58
C LEU A 11 15.88 33.46 -13.15
N SER A 12 16.67 33.30 -12.09
CA SER A 12 16.92 32.00 -11.49
C SER A 12 15.58 31.38 -11.11
N LYS A 13 15.36 30.11 -11.55
CA LYS A 13 14.20 29.34 -11.14
C LYS A 13 14.17 29.28 -9.62
N THR A 14 13.22 29.97 -9.01
CA THR A 14 13.05 29.95 -7.55
C THR A 14 12.40 28.59 -7.21
N ASN A 15 12.96 27.87 -6.25
CA ASN A 15 12.36 26.68 -5.64
C ASN A 15 11.23 27.01 -4.65
N ILE A 16 10.51 28.10 -4.87
CA ILE A 16 9.34 28.44 -4.07
C ILE A 16 8.21 27.47 -4.47
N GLN A 17 7.87 26.58 -3.57
CA GLN A 17 6.68 25.73 -3.74
C GLN A 17 5.45 26.61 -3.63
N LEU A 18 4.78 26.81 -4.76
CA LEU A 18 3.53 27.54 -4.83
C LEU A 18 2.43 26.66 -4.21
N GLY A 19 1.73 27.19 -3.21
CA GLY A 19 0.56 26.49 -2.65
C GLY A 19 -0.55 26.29 -3.67
N LEU A 20 -1.56 25.51 -3.31
CA LEU A 20 -2.75 25.17 -4.13
C LEU A 20 -3.40 26.40 -4.80
N ASP A 21 -3.38 27.56 -4.13
CA ASP A 21 -3.99 28.80 -4.61
C ASP A 21 -3.25 29.41 -5.81
N LEU A 22 -1.95 29.13 -5.95
CA LEU A 22 -1.09 29.71 -7.01
C LEU A 22 -0.71 28.70 -8.07
N ALA A 23 -0.53 27.43 -7.73
CA ALA A 23 -0.17 26.37 -8.67
C ALA A 23 -1.40 25.67 -9.24
N GLY A 24 -2.58 25.89 -8.66
CA GLY A 24 -3.74 25.04 -8.88
C GLY A 24 -3.54 23.67 -8.22
N GLY A 25 -4.59 22.91 -8.07
CA GLY A 25 -4.50 21.57 -7.51
C GLY A 25 -5.86 21.01 -7.10
N ALA A 26 -5.84 19.83 -6.50
CA ALA A 26 -7.02 19.15 -6.02
C ALA A 26 -6.96 18.96 -4.50
N ARG A 27 -8.14 19.10 -3.87
CA ARG A 27 -8.36 18.81 -2.46
C ARG A 27 -9.47 17.77 -2.34
N ALA A 28 -9.26 16.73 -1.53
CA ALA A 28 -10.29 15.77 -1.16
C ALA A 28 -10.36 15.60 0.34
N MET A 29 -11.59 15.43 0.83
CA MET A 29 -11.85 15.02 2.21
C MET A 29 -12.41 13.61 2.19
N VAL A 30 -11.74 12.70 2.90
CA VAL A 30 -12.10 11.28 2.97
C VAL A 30 -12.66 10.98 4.36
N LYS A 31 -13.80 10.31 4.38
CA LYS A 31 -14.50 9.89 5.58
C LYS A 31 -14.72 8.37 5.52
N ALA A 32 -14.62 7.70 6.66
CA ALA A 32 -15.07 6.32 6.76
C ALA A 32 -16.59 6.23 6.64
N GLU A 33 -17.10 5.25 5.89
CA GLU A 33 -18.53 5.17 5.56
C GLU A 33 -19.34 4.58 6.71
N ASN A 34 -18.85 3.54 7.38
CA ASN A 34 -19.64 2.73 8.30
C ASN A 34 -19.36 2.99 9.79
N HIS A 35 -18.29 3.70 10.14
CA HIS A 35 -17.95 4.05 11.52
C HIS A 35 -17.10 5.32 11.59
N SER A 36 -17.03 5.92 12.78
CA SER A 36 -16.11 7.04 13.02
C SER A 36 -14.74 6.47 13.37
N LEU A 37 -13.72 6.85 12.60
CA LEU A 37 -12.33 6.47 12.89
C LEU A 37 -11.88 7.08 14.22
N ASN A 38 -11.22 6.29 15.05
CA ASN A 38 -10.48 6.83 16.19
C ASN A 38 -9.18 7.49 15.71
N GLN A 39 -8.43 8.12 16.60
CA GLN A 39 -7.22 8.88 16.25
C GLN A 39 -6.09 7.97 15.72
N GLU A 40 -5.97 6.76 16.24
CA GLU A 40 -4.96 5.79 15.82
C GLU A 40 -5.27 5.27 14.42
N GLU A 41 -6.50 4.82 14.17
CA GLU A 41 -6.97 4.39 12.84
C GLU A 41 -6.82 5.50 11.80
N LEU A 42 -7.10 6.76 12.18
CA LEU A 42 -6.93 7.91 11.30
C LEU A 42 -5.46 8.16 10.95
N ASN A 43 -4.56 8.07 11.93
CA ASN A 43 -3.13 8.23 11.71
C ASN A 43 -2.58 7.13 10.80
N ASP A 44 -2.99 5.89 11.00
CA ASP A 44 -2.65 4.76 10.15
C ASP A 44 -3.13 4.97 8.71
N LEU A 45 -4.38 5.41 8.55
CA LEU A 45 -4.95 5.72 7.23
C LEU A 45 -4.17 6.83 6.51
N VAL A 46 -3.79 7.88 7.23
CA VAL A 46 -2.96 8.99 6.71
C VAL A 46 -1.60 8.48 6.26
N GLU A 47 -0.94 7.65 7.06
CA GLU A 47 0.38 7.10 6.73
C GLU A 47 0.32 6.17 5.51
N ILE A 48 -0.62 5.23 5.49
CA ILE A 48 -0.83 4.31 4.36
C ILE A 48 -1.11 5.08 3.07
N THR A 49 -2.02 6.07 3.15
CA THR A 49 -2.38 6.89 1.98
C THR A 49 -1.20 7.70 1.48
N ARG A 50 -0.42 8.31 2.39
CA ARG A 50 0.79 9.07 2.04
C ARG A 50 1.81 8.18 1.33
N ASN A 51 2.11 7.01 1.90
CA ASN A 51 3.07 6.06 1.33
C ASN A 51 2.62 5.58 -0.06
N ARG A 52 1.35 5.29 -0.22
CA ARG A 52 0.75 4.89 -1.50
C ARG A 52 0.87 5.98 -2.55
N LEU A 53 0.48 7.21 -2.23
CA LEU A 53 0.54 8.33 -3.17
C LEU A 53 1.98 8.74 -3.51
N ASN A 54 2.91 8.63 -2.56
CA ASN A 54 4.35 8.83 -2.82
C ASN A 54 4.90 7.79 -3.80
N ALA A 55 4.44 6.53 -3.73
CA ALA A 55 4.84 5.48 -4.67
C ALA A 55 4.43 5.80 -6.13
N PHE A 56 3.38 6.61 -6.34
CA PHE A 56 3.00 7.14 -7.65
C PHE A 56 3.84 8.36 -8.10
N GLY A 57 4.88 8.74 -7.35
CA GLY A 57 5.79 9.84 -7.70
C GLY A 57 5.20 11.24 -7.47
N LEU A 58 4.15 11.36 -6.67
CA LEU A 58 3.54 12.64 -6.31
C LEU A 58 4.35 13.30 -5.19
N THR A 59 5.12 14.34 -5.51
CA THR A 59 6.03 15.01 -4.57
C THR A 59 5.39 16.15 -3.78
N ASP A 60 4.40 16.83 -4.36
CA ASP A 60 3.70 17.98 -3.76
C ASP A 60 2.35 17.54 -3.15
N LEU A 61 2.44 16.61 -2.21
CA LEU A 61 1.31 15.96 -1.56
C LEU A 61 1.27 16.31 -0.07
N LYS A 62 0.08 16.72 0.41
CA LYS A 62 -0.22 16.83 1.84
C LYS A 62 -1.35 15.87 2.18
N VAL A 63 -1.13 15.00 3.16
CA VAL A 63 -2.15 14.15 3.77
C VAL A 63 -2.17 14.45 5.26
N LEU A 64 -3.31 14.92 5.75
CA LEU A 64 -3.48 15.41 7.11
C LEU A 64 -4.70 14.77 7.76
N SER A 65 -4.62 14.54 9.06
CA SER A 65 -5.79 14.25 9.89
C SER A 65 -6.47 15.56 10.28
N VAL A 66 -7.79 15.64 10.15
CA VAL A 66 -8.59 16.77 10.57
C VAL A 66 -9.83 16.28 11.31
N SER A 67 -10.28 17.05 12.32
CA SER A 67 -11.49 16.75 13.06
C SER A 67 -12.44 17.94 13.01
N ASP A 68 -13.73 17.69 12.93
CA ASP A 68 -14.74 18.73 13.04
C ASP A 68 -15.03 19.07 14.52
N LEU A 69 -15.82 20.11 14.74
CA LEU A 69 -16.23 20.53 16.08
C LEU A 69 -17.14 19.51 16.80
N SER A 70 -17.67 18.57 16.06
CA SER A 70 -18.52 17.48 16.58
C SER A 70 -17.69 16.23 16.93
N GLY A 71 -16.37 16.26 16.73
CA GLY A 71 -15.47 15.16 17.02
C GLY A 71 -15.39 14.08 15.92
N ASN A 72 -15.96 14.34 14.73
CA ASN A 72 -15.77 13.42 13.60
C ASN A 72 -14.40 13.61 12.99
N ASN A 73 -13.75 12.50 12.66
CA ASN A 73 -12.43 12.46 12.08
C ASN A 73 -12.46 12.26 10.57
N PHE A 74 -11.60 12.99 9.86
CA PHE A 74 -11.48 12.96 8.41
C PHE A 74 -10.01 12.98 8.01
N MET A 75 -9.70 12.41 6.85
CA MET A 75 -8.42 12.59 6.20
C MET A 75 -8.56 13.65 5.10
N LEU A 76 -7.74 14.69 5.16
CA LEU A 76 -7.62 15.73 4.15
C LEU A 76 -6.43 15.44 3.25
N ILE A 77 -6.65 15.42 1.94
CA ILE A 77 -5.61 15.22 0.93
C ILE A 77 -5.57 16.44 0.04
N GLU A 78 -4.37 16.99 -0.17
CA GLU A 78 -4.10 18.10 -1.07
C GLU A 78 -2.95 17.74 -2.00
N ILE A 79 -3.15 17.91 -3.31
CA ILE A 79 -2.14 17.64 -4.33
C ILE A 79 -2.04 18.85 -5.25
N ALA A 80 -0.87 19.46 -5.31
CA ALA A 80 -0.60 20.56 -6.24
C ALA A 80 -0.52 20.03 -7.68
N GLY A 81 -1.02 20.81 -8.64
CA GLY A 81 -0.96 20.47 -10.08
C GLY A 81 -1.86 19.32 -10.53
N SER A 82 -2.67 18.74 -9.64
CA SER A 82 -3.61 17.65 -9.98
C SER A 82 -5.04 18.18 -10.16
N THR A 83 -5.87 17.43 -10.90
CA THR A 83 -7.30 17.74 -11.00
C THR A 83 -8.11 16.95 -9.95
N PRO A 84 -9.32 17.45 -9.55
CA PRO A 84 -10.20 16.67 -8.67
C PRO A 84 -10.56 15.29 -9.22
N ARG A 85 -10.63 15.17 -10.55
CA ARG A 85 -10.92 13.91 -11.24
C ARG A 85 -9.76 12.90 -11.09
N ASP A 86 -8.53 13.37 -11.25
CA ASP A 86 -7.33 12.53 -11.10
C ASP A 86 -7.17 12.10 -9.65
N LEU A 87 -7.36 13.02 -8.70
CA LEU A 87 -7.34 12.71 -7.29
C LEU A 87 -8.41 11.69 -6.91
N LYS A 88 -9.65 11.85 -7.40
CA LYS A 88 -10.71 10.88 -7.19
C LYS A 88 -10.33 9.51 -7.73
N LYS A 89 -9.76 9.44 -8.94
CA LYS A 89 -9.30 8.21 -9.56
C LYS A 89 -8.22 7.53 -8.70
N LEU A 90 -7.18 8.25 -8.31
CA LEU A 90 -6.10 7.76 -7.46
C LEU A 90 -6.59 7.22 -6.10
N LEU A 91 -7.60 7.86 -5.51
CA LEU A 91 -8.17 7.43 -4.23
C LEU A 91 -9.13 6.25 -4.36
N SER A 92 -9.86 6.16 -5.49
CA SER A 92 -10.82 5.08 -5.73
C SER A 92 -10.18 3.81 -6.26
N GLU A 93 -8.99 3.89 -6.82
CA GLU A 93 -8.19 2.72 -7.17
C GLU A 93 -7.60 2.14 -5.87
N GLN A 94 -8.43 1.45 -5.11
CA GLN A 94 -7.95 0.60 -4.02
C GLN A 94 -7.09 -0.50 -4.64
N GLY A 95 -5.82 -0.60 -4.22
CA GLY A 95 -4.99 -1.73 -4.58
C GLY A 95 -5.72 -3.01 -4.17
N LYS A 96 -6.21 -3.76 -5.13
CA LYS A 96 -6.87 -5.05 -4.87
C LYS A 96 -5.80 -6.09 -4.59
N PHE A 97 -5.51 -6.29 -3.32
CA PHE A 97 -4.63 -7.36 -2.89
C PHE A 97 -5.40 -8.68 -2.81
N GLU A 98 -4.89 -9.70 -3.45
CA GLU A 98 -5.45 -11.04 -3.45
C GLU A 98 -4.35 -12.05 -3.16
N ALA A 99 -4.64 -13.04 -2.33
CA ALA A 99 -3.83 -14.23 -2.19
C ALA A 99 -4.55 -15.41 -2.87
N ARG A 100 -3.86 -16.09 -3.77
CA ARG A 100 -4.43 -17.19 -4.58
C ARG A 100 -3.60 -18.45 -4.43
N ILE A 101 -4.26 -19.59 -4.55
CA ILE A 101 -3.61 -20.90 -4.72
C ILE A 101 -4.17 -21.46 -6.02
N GLY A 102 -3.33 -21.61 -7.04
CA GLY A 102 -3.78 -21.92 -8.39
C GLY A 102 -4.79 -20.88 -8.90
N ASN A 103 -6.00 -21.31 -9.21
CA ASN A 103 -7.07 -20.42 -9.68
C ASN A 103 -8.05 -19.99 -8.57
N GLU A 104 -7.85 -20.46 -7.33
CA GLU A 104 -8.75 -20.18 -6.22
C GLU A 104 -8.24 -19.01 -5.37
N THR A 105 -9.10 -18.00 -5.10
CA THR A 105 -8.77 -16.90 -4.19
C THR A 105 -8.94 -17.36 -2.75
N VAL A 106 -7.85 -17.35 -1.99
CA VAL A 106 -7.83 -17.73 -0.56
C VAL A 106 -8.37 -16.60 0.29
N PHE A 107 -7.82 -15.40 0.12
CA PHE A 107 -8.30 -14.20 0.80
C PHE A 107 -8.06 -12.93 -0.03
N LEU A 108 -8.86 -11.92 0.26
CA LEU A 108 -8.74 -10.57 -0.26
C LEU A 108 -8.19 -9.67 0.83
N GLY A 109 -7.36 -8.68 0.45
CA GLY A 109 -6.96 -7.62 1.35
C GLY A 109 -8.16 -6.77 1.78
N GLY A 110 -8.10 -6.26 3.01
CA GLY A 110 -9.16 -5.45 3.61
C GLY A 110 -9.92 -6.19 4.72
N ASP A 111 -10.79 -5.47 5.41
CA ASP A 111 -11.39 -5.85 6.69
C ASP A 111 -12.26 -7.12 6.65
N ARG A 112 -12.64 -7.59 5.46
CA ARG A 112 -13.48 -8.77 5.35
C ARG A 112 -12.72 -10.07 5.58
N ASP A 113 -11.53 -10.19 5.01
CA ASP A 113 -10.77 -11.43 4.99
C ASP A 113 -9.50 -11.36 5.85
N VAL A 114 -8.99 -10.15 6.14
CA VAL A 114 -7.82 -9.91 6.97
C VAL A 114 -8.27 -9.27 8.28
N ALA A 115 -8.18 -10.02 9.37
CA ALA A 115 -8.55 -9.54 10.71
C ALA A 115 -7.48 -8.59 11.28
N SER A 116 -6.20 -8.88 11.05
CA SER A 116 -5.10 -7.99 11.46
C SER A 116 -3.82 -8.28 10.69
N VAL A 117 -2.96 -7.26 10.62
CA VAL A 117 -1.60 -7.36 10.10
C VAL A 117 -0.65 -6.98 11.22
N GLY A 118 0.32 -7.84 11.53
CA GLY A 118 1.34 -7.55 12.54
C GLY A 118 2.26 -6.44 12.03
N ARG A 119 2.34 -5.31 12.77
CA ARG A 119 3.14 -4.13 12.39
C ARG A 119 4.33 -3.91 13.32
N ASP A 120 4.37 -4.61 14.44
CA ASP A 120 5.49 -4.54 15.39
C ASP A 120 6.73 -5.29 14.87
N ALA A 121 7.89 -4.98 15.43
CA ALA A 121 9.16 -5.55 14.99
C ALA A 121 9.29 -7.07 15.18
N GLN A 122 8.41 -7.70 15.97
CA GLN A 122 8.37 -9.15 16.10
C GLN A 122 7.61 -9.81 14.97
N ASN A 123 6.55 -9.16 14.49
CA ASN A 123 5.62 -9.66 13.49
C ASN A 123 5.90 -9.12 12.08
N SER A 124 6.73 -8.07 11.95
CA SER A 124 7.05 -7.47 10.65
C SER A 124 8.50 -6.96 10.68
N ARG A 125 9.40 -7.65 9.99
CA ARG A 125 10.83 -7.31 9.99
C ARG A 125 11.54 -7.78 8.71
N ILE A 126 12.65 -7.13 8.42
CA ILE A 126 13.64 -7.63 7.45
C ILE A 126 14.53 -8.63 8.17
N GLU A 127 14.61 -9.87 7.68
CA GLU A 127 15.45 -10.92 8.27
C GLU A 127 16.88 -10.87 7.78
N SER A 128 17.08 -10.66 6.47
CA SER A 128 18.39 -10.59 5.87
C SER A 128 18.36 -9.82 4.56
N CYS A 129 19.46 -9.15 4.22
CA CYS A 129 19.65 -8.52 2.92
C CYS A 129 20.99 -8.97 2.32
N ASN A 130 20.98 -9.41 1.07
CA ASN A 130 22.16 -9.83 0.34
C ASN A 130 22.39 -8.93 -0.87
N PRO A 131 23.62 -8.47 -1.12
CA PRO A 131 23.94 -7.66 -2.29
C PRO A 131 23.82 -8.49 -3.57
N ALA A 132 23.23 -7.90 -4.61
CA ALA A 132 23.19 -8.44 -5.95
C ALA A 132 24.39 -7.94 -6.77
N GLN A 133 24.67 -8.61 -7.90
CA GLN A 133 25.79 -8.25 -8.78
C GLN A 133 25.62 -6.87 -9.47
N ASP A 134 24.40 -6.39 -9.59
CA ASP A 134 24.03 -5.09 -10.18
C ASP A 134 24.08 -3.92 -9.19
N GLY A 135 24.49 -4.16 -7.94
CA GLY A 135 24.54 -3.17 -6.87
C GLY A 135 23.23 -2.96 -6.13
N THR A 136 22.19 -3.73 -6.46
CA THR A 136 20.94 -3.79 -5.69
C THR A 136 21.05 -4.75 -4.51
N TYR A 137 20.00 -4.81 -3.67
CA TYR A 137 19.92 -5.76 -2.57
C TYR A 137 18.65 -6.59 -2.68
N TYR A 138 18.79 -7.90 -2.47
CA TYR A 138 17.67 -8.80 -2.24
C TYR A 138 17.49 -9.00 -0.75
N CYS A 139 16.32 -8.63 -0.23
CA CYS A 139 16.02 -8.74 1.19
C CYS A 139 14.91 -9.76 1.43
N ASN A 140 15.15 -10.66 2.37
CA ASN A 140 14.12 -11.51 2.93
C ASN A 140 13.41 -10.74 4.04
N PHE A 141 12.09 -10.71 3.99
CA PHE A 141 11.27 -10.07 5.01
C PHE A 141 10.23 -11.05 5.53
N GLN A 142 9.84 -10.86 6.77
CA GLN A 142 8.77 -11.60 7.42
C GLN A 142 7.68 -10.62 7.82
N PHE A 143 6.44 -11.01 7.63
CA PHE A 143 5.28 -10.33 8.19
C PHE A 143 4.20 -11.36 8.55
N SER A 144 3.35 -11.03 9.53
CA SER A 144 2.25 -11.89 9.93
C SER A 144 0.90 -11.26 9.57
N ILE A 145 0.02 -12.10 9.03
CA ILE A 145 -1.36 -11.76 8.72
C ILE A 145 -2.25 -12.71 9.50
N THR A 146 -3.23 -12.18 10.21
CA THR A 146 -4.31 -12.97 10.81
C THR A 146 -5.51 -12.88 9.89
N LEU A 147 -5.99 -14.03 9.44
CA LEU A 147 -7.16 -14.12 8.57
C LEU A 147 -8.45 -14.09 9.41
N SER A 148 -9.55 -13.65 8.80
CA SER A 148 -10.88 -13.87 9.35
C SER A 148 -11.19 -15.37 9.41
N PRO A 149 -12.13 -15.82 10.28
CA PRO A 149 -12.51 -17.23 10.36
C PRO A 149 -12.93 -17.81 9.01
N GLU A 150 -13.65 -17.05 8.19
CA GLU A 150 -14.10 -17.46 6.87
C GLU A 150 -12.95 -17.61 5.87
N ALA A 151 -11.99 -16.68 5.90
CA ALA A 151 -10.80 -16.75 5.05
C ALA A 151 -9.86 -17.88 5.48
N ALA A 152 -9.69 -18.09 6.80
CA ALA A 152 -8.94 -19.20 7.35
C ALA A 152 -9.55 -20.55 6.93
N GLN A 153 -10.88 -20.68 6.99
CA GLN A 153 -11.57 -21.89 6.53
C GLN A 153 -11.37 -22.14 5.03
N ARG A 154 -11.47 -21.09 4.19
CA ARG A 154 -11.17 -21.24 2.75
C ARG A 154 -9.73 -21.70 2.51
N HIS A 155 -8.77 -21.12 3.24
CA HIS A 155 -7.37 -21.55 3.17
C HIS A 155 -7.23 -23.03 3.53
N ALA A 156 -7.84 -23.46 4.64
CA ALA A 156 -7.83 -24.86 5.07
C ALA A 156 -8.44 -25.80 4.00
N ASP A 157 -9.61 -25.46 3.47
CA ASP A 157 -10.33 -26.27 2.48
C ASP A 157 -9.57 -26.42 1.15
N ILE A 158 -8.86 -25.37 0.73
CA ILE A 158 -8.04 -25.38 -0.49
C ILE A 158 -6.76 -26.18 -0.24
N THR A 159 -6.05 -25.90 0.86
CA THR A 159 -4.76 -26.55 1.15
C THR A 159 -4.91 -28.04 1.49
N ASP A 160 -6.04 -28.45 2.07
CA ASP A 160 -6.29 -29.88 2.37
C ASP A 160 -6.31 -30.76 1.12
N LYS A 161 -6.71 -30.22 -0.02
CA LYS A 161 -6.78 -30.93 -1.31
C LYS A 161 -5.40 -31.09 -1.98
N LEU A 162 -4.38 -30.35 -1.53
CA LEU A 162 -3.07 -30.34 -2.15
C LEU A 162 -2.21 -31.54 -1.71
N SER A 163 -1.40 -32.02 -2.62
CA SER A 163 -0.38 -33.02 -2.30
C SER A 163 0.84 -32.37 -1.65
N VAL A 164 1.62 -33.17 -0.92
CA VAL A 164 2.86 -32.73 -0.29
C VAL A 164 4.04 -33.17 -1.15
N ASN A 165 4.90 -32.22 -1.48
CA ASN A 165 6.19 -32.44 -2.13
C ASN A 165 7.30 -32.44 -1.07
N VAL A 166 8.03 -33.52 -0.97
CA VAL A 166 9.18 -33.67 -0.08
C VAL A 166 10.44 -33.21 -0.80
N THR A 167 11.14 -32.23 -0.25
CA THR A 167 12.40 -31.69 -0.78
C THR A 167 13.49 -31.71 0.28
N GLU A 168 14.75 -31.54 -0.12
CA GLU A 168 15.87 -31.42 0.82
C GLU A 168 15.77 -30.18 1.72
N GLN A 169 14.99 -29.17 1.31
CA GLN A 169 14.78 -27.90 2.02
C GLN A 169 13.54 -27.91 2.92
N GLY A 170 12.76 -28.99 2.89
CA GLY A 170 11.53 -29.14 3.67
C GLY A 170 10.35 -29.69 2.86
N ASN A 171 9.24 -29.85 3.54
CA ASN A 171 8.01 -30.35 2.93
C ASN A 171 7.08 -29.18 2.63
N TYR A 172 6.69 -29.07 1.35
CA TYR A 172 5.82 -28.00 0.86
C TYR A 172 4.64 -28.58 0.10
N LEU A 173 3.56 -27.83 0.03
CA LEU A 173 2.40 -28.22 -0.77
C LEU A 173 2.72 -28.10 -2.27
N SER A 174 1.96 -28.82 -3.09
CA SER A 174 2.15 -28.89 -4.54
C SER A 174 1.93 -27.58 -5.29
N GLU A 175 1.15 -26.67 -4.69
CA GLU A 175 0.87 -25.34 -5.22
C GLU A 175 1.49 -24.26 -4.33
N LYS A 176 1.68 -23.05 -4.89
CA LYS A 176 2.18 -21.89 -4.19
C LYS A 176 1.05 -20.94 -3.83
N LEU A 177 1.31 -20.10 -2.84
CA LEU A 177 0.46 -18.96 -2.53
C LEU A 177 0.94 -17.76 -3.35
N ASP A 178 0.18 -17.38 -4.35
CA ASP A 178 0.45 -16.23 -5.21
C ASP A 178 -0.14 -14.97 -4.60
N LEU A 179 0.70 -13.98 -4.40
CA LEU A 179 0.33 -12.64 -3.95
C LEU A 179 0.12 -11.75 -5.19
N VAL A 180 -1.10 -11.30 -5.38
CA VAL A 180 -1.52 -10.52 -6.55
C VAL A 180 -1.98 -9.14 -6.13
N LEU A 181 -1.45 -8.09 -6.75
CA LEU A 181 -1.86 -6.71 -6.54
C LEU A 181 -2.39 -6.13 -7.86
N ASP A 182 -3.63 -5.67 -7.87
CA ASP A 182 -4.30 -5.11 -9.05
C ASP A 182 -4.22 -6.01 -10.30
N GLY A 183 -4.33 -7.33 -10.07
CA GLY A 183 -4.24 -8.34 -11.13
C GLY A 183 -2.82 -8.72 -11.56
N ASN A 184 -1.80 -8.06 -11.02
CA ASN A 184 -0.40 -8.37 -11.29
C ASN A 184 0.18 -9.27 -10.20
N LEU A 185 0.85 -10.35 -10.60
CA LEU A 185 1.59 -11.20 -9.68
C LEU A 185 2.77 -10.41 -9.08
N VAL A 186 2.78 -10.30 -7.75
CA VAL A 186 3.86 -9.62 -7.00
C VAL A 186 4.89 -10.63 -6.50
N ASP A 187 4.41 -11.76 -5.95
CA ASP A 187 5.28 -12.80 -5.39
C ASP A 187 4.55 -14.15 -5.35
N SER A 188 5.31 -15.23 -5.21
CA SER A 188 4.82 -16.63 -5.12
C SER A 188 5.53 -17.36 -3.99
N LEU A 189 4.79 -17.64 -2.91
CA LEU A 189 5.33 -18.21 -1.68
C LEU A 189 5.10 -19.72 -1.64
N LEU A 190 6.10 -20.46 -1.19
CA LEU A 190 5.95 -21.88 -0.88
C LEU A 190 5.07 -22.05 0.37
N ILE A 191 4.12 -22.98 0.32
CA ILE A 191 3.24 -23.29 1.45
C ILE A 191 3.82 -24.48 2.20
N SER A 192 4.20 -24.28 3.45
CA SER A 192 4.68 -25.39 4.30
C SER A 192 3.59 -26.42 4.52
N GLU A 193 3.96 -27.72 4.57
CA GLU A 193 3.07 -28.83 4.92
C GLU A 193 2.29 -28.58 6.22
N GLY A 194 2.92 -27.91 7.20
CA GLY A 194 2.29 -27.54 8.48
C GLY A 194 1.04 -26.66 8.37
N LEU A 195 0.81 -26.04 7.21
CA LEU A 195 -0.36 -25.20 6.91
C LEU A 195 -1.48 -25.95 6.19
N LYS A 196 -1.28 -27.23 5.85
CA LYS A 196 -2.29 -28.04 5.17
C LYS A 196 -3.51 -28.24 6.06
N GLY A 197 -4.68 -27.89 5.57
CA GLY A 197 -5.95 -28.04 6.28
C GLY A 197 -6.09 -27.21 7.54
N ARG A 198 -5.36 -26.08 7.65
CA ARG A 198 -5.37 -25.21 8.83
C ARG A 198 -5.67 -23.77 8.47
#